data_b1bc3a67b0f1ec3ddcea4fce6ac99839
#
_entry.id   b1bc3a67b0f1ec3ddcea4fce6ac99839
#
_cell.length_a   1.000
_cell.length_b   1.000
_cell.length_c   1.000
_cell.angle_alpha   90.00
_cell.angle_beta   90.00
_cell.angle_gamma   90.00
#
_symmetry.space_group_name_H-M   'P 1'
#
loop_
_entity.id
_entity.type
_entity.pdbx_description
1 polymer ?
#
loop_
_entity_poly.entity_id
_entity_poly.type
_entity_poly.pdbx_seq_one_letter_code
_entity_poly.pdbx_strand_id
1 'polypeptide(L)'
;MPRTSIQSDREEMTPEPHIEEVVPPAALPKGEVELHGENLGPTPNGPPVVVLGTHHAMVLMSRPGRIAFHVPESATTALVEVRTPTGVSNGAQLKIARELSSGLHPVTSPAVSRSGMIYATISGQRGKQTPVSVVRVSPDGRGTPFVTGILNATGLAFSPEGDLFVTSRAEGNVYRIDGAGESTLYSEGMGVATGCVFDAQGNLFVGDRSGTIFKIDRDRKIFVYATLEPNVSAYHLAVDTEDALYVTDPTLSSNDAI
;
A
#
# COMPACT_ATOMS: atom_id res chain seq x y z
N MET A 1 27.81 -66.31 -22.91
CA MET A 1 27.76 -64.92 -23.35
C MET A 1 26.91 -64.12 -22.42
N PRO A 2 27.45 -63.19 -21.59
CA PRO A 2 26.65 -62.34 -20.74
C PRO A 2 26.10 -61.17 -21.56
N ARG A 3 24.80 -60.90 -21.45
CA ARG A 3 24.13 -59.73 -21.98
C ARG A 3 24.47 -58.53 -21.10
N THR A 4 25.24 -57.60 -21.61
CA THR A 4 25.49 -56.28 -21.02
C THR A 4 24.19 -55.46 -21.15
N SER A 5 23.49 -55.18 -20.06
CA SER A 5 22.39 -54.26 -20.02
C SER A 5 22.98 -52.83 -20.02
N ILE A 6 22.77 -52.11 -21.11
CA ILE A 6 23.02 -50.66 -21.19
C ILE A 6 21.90 -50.01 -20.38
N GLN A 7 22.21 -49.62 -19.14
CA GLN A 7 21.38 -48.68 -18.40
C GLN A 7 21.56 -47.32 -19.12
N SER A 8 20.51 -46.87 -19.80
CA SER A 8 20.43 -45.49 -20.29
C SER A 8 20.21 -44.62 -19.08
N ASP A 9 21.25 -43.91 -18.63
CA ASP A 9 21.12 -42.74 -17.76
C ASP A 9 20.25 -41.71 -18.50
N ARG A 10 18.96 -41.76 -18.23
CA ARG A 10 18.12 -40.59 -18.47
C ARG A 10 18.53 -39.59 -17.41
N GLU A 11 19.36 -38.62 -17.76
CA GLU A 11 19.46 -37.37 -17.01
C GLU A 11 18.04 -36.86 -16.89
N GLU A 12 17.48 -36.96 -15.68
CA GLU A 12 16.27 -36.23 -15.31
C GLU A 12 16.59 -34.76 -15.45
N MET A 13 16.17 -34.16 -16.56
CA MET A 13 16.24 -32.71 -16.75
C MET A 13 15.42 -32.09 -15.63
N THR A 14 16.10 -31.57 -14.62
CA THR A 14 15.47 -30.75 -13.58
C THR A 14 14.91 -29.51 -14.27
N PRO A 15 13.59 -29.24 -14.13
CA PRO A 15 12.94 -28.16 -14.85
C PRO A 15 13.55 -26.80 -14.46
N GLU A 16 13.60 -25.88 -15.43
CA GLU A 16 14.08 -24.51 -15.22
C GLU A 16 13.17 -23.75 -14.25
N PRO A 17 13.71 -22.77 -13.52
CA PRO A 17 12.91 -21.91 -12.67
C PRO A 17 11.96 -21.03 -13.50
N HIS A 18 10.77 -20.76 -12.99
CA HIS A 18 9.77 -19.90 -13.63
C HIS A 18 9.11 -18.99 -12.60
N ILE A 19 9.06 -17.67 -12.88
CA ILE A 19 8.39 -16.67 -12.04
C ILE A 19 6.99 -16.42 -12.61
N GLU A 20 5.97 -16.62 -11.79
CA GLU A 20 4.57 -16.34 -12.12
C GLU A 20 4.16 -14.96 -11.62
N GLU A 21 4.60 -14.59 -10.40
CA GLU A 21 4.18 -13.36 -9.73
C GLU A 21 5.30 -12.75 -8.88
N VAL A 22 5.29 -11.40 -8.79
CA VAL A 22 6.16 -10.60 -7.93
C VAL A 22 5.30 -9.86 -6.89
N VAL A 23 5.51 -10.10 -5.61
CA VAL A 23 4.68 -9.57 -4.52
C VAL A 23 5.54 -8.85 -3.47
N PRO A 24 5.33 -7.55 -3.25
CA PRO A 24 4.54 -6.61 -4.04
C PRO A 24 5.22 -6.29 -5.38
N PRO A 25 4.48 -5.81 -6.40
CA PRO A 25 5.06 -5.48 -7.70
C PRO A 25 5.93 -4.20 -7.69
N ALA A 26 5.98 -3.51 -6.54
CA ALA A 26 6.83 -2.35 -6.29
C ALA A 26 7.34 -2.36 -4.85
N ALA A 27 8.61 -2.03 -4.64
CA ALA A 27 9.22 -1.99 -3.32
C ALA A 27 10.24 -0.85 -3.18
N LEU A 28 10.51 -0.44 -1.95
CA LEU A 28 11.62 0.45 -1.63
C LEU A 28 12.96 -0.33 -1.64
N PRO A 29 14.11 0.33 -1.84
CA PRO A 29 15.39 -0.24 -1.49
C PRO A 29 15.39 -0.81 -0.07
N LYS A 30 15.99 -1.98 0.13
CA LYS A 30 15.96 -2.78 1.38
C LYS A 30 14.59 -3.36 1.75
N GLY A 31 13.54 -3.08 1.00
CA GLY A 31 12.23 -3.71 1.18
C GLY A 31 12.27 -5.20 0.86
N GLU A 32 11.38 -5.96 1.47
CA GLU A 32 11.18 -7.38 1.19
C GLU A 32 10.24 -7.56 0.01
N VAL A 33 10.59 -8.50 -0.88
CA VAL A 33 9.80 -8.89 -2.05
C VAL A 33 9.79 -10.40 -2.14
N GLU A 34 8.67 -10.95 -2.54
CA GLU A 34 8.50 -12.37 -2.82
C GLU A 34 8.34 -12.62 -4.31
N LEU A 35 8.92 -13.71 -4.76
CA LEU A 35 8.67 -14.29 -6.07
C LEU A 35 7.88 -15.57 -5.86
N HIS A 36 6.74 -15.69 -6.51
CA HIS A 36 5.94 -16.90 -6.56
C HIS A 36 6.11 -17.54 -7.93
N GLY A 37 6.13 -18.88 -7.99
CA GLY A 37 6.33 -19.59 -9.24
C GLY A 37 6.73 -21.04 -9.05
N GLU A 38 7.46 -21.58 -10.01
CA GLU A 38 7.86 -22.98 -10.04
C GLU A 38 9.38 -23.11 -10.07
N ASN A 39 9.90 -24.20 -9.46
CA ASN A 39 11.32 -24.58 -9.46
C ASN A 39 12.27 -23.49 -8.91
N LEU A 40 11.77 -22.62 -8.02
CA LEU A 40 12.50 -21.53 -7.42
C LEU A 40 13.40 -21.97 -6.24
N GLY A 41 13.28 -23.21 -5.78
CA GLY A 41 13.97 -23.73 -4.61
C GLY A 41 15.43 -24.06 -4.84
N PRO A 42 16.15 -24.43 -3.76
CA PRO A 42 17.49 -24.94 -3.86
C PRO A 42 17.48 -26.29 -4.58
N THR A 43 18.52 -26.51 -5.38
CA THR A 43 18.76 -27.78 -6.09
C THR A 43 19.89 -28.56 -5.41
N PRO A 44 20.09 -29.84 -5.72
CA PRO A 44 21.25 -30.59 -5.21
C PRO A 44 22.61 -29.94 -5.56
N ASN A 45 22.64 -29.13 -6.63
CA ASN A 45 23.86 -28.48 -7.14
C ASN A 45 24.06 -27.06 -6.60
N GLY A 46 23.14 -26.54 -5.76
CA GLY A 46 23.30 -25.27 -5.09
C GLY A 46 22.02 -24.48 -4.88
N PRO A 47 22.09 -23.40 -4.10
CA PRO A 47 20.97 -22.51 -3.84
C PRO A 47 20.67 -21.61 -5.05
N PRO A 48 19.43 -21.10 -5.17
CA PRO A 48 19.10 -20.09 -6.17
C PRO A 48 19.76 -18.75 -5.84
N VAL A 49 20.02 -17.98 -6.89
CA VAL A 49 20.48 -16.59 -6.82
C VAL A 49 19.41 -15.69 -7.45
N VAL A 50 18.99 -14.65 -6.73
CA VAL A 50 18.08 -13.63 -7.27
C VAL A 50 18.90 -12.47 -7.81
N VAL A 51 18.62 -12.07 -9.05
CA VAL A 51 19.30 -10.96 -9.73
C VAL A 51 18.25 -9.93 -10.14
N LEU A 52 18.42 -8.68 -9.71
CA LEU A 52 17.57 -7.55 -10.10
C LEU A 52 18.40 -6.62 -11.00
N GLY A 53 18.14 -6.65 -12.29
CA GLY A 53 19.00 -5.99 -13.29
C GLY A 53 20.43 -6.51 -13.23
N THR A 54 21.35 -5.69 -12.70
CA THR A 54 22.78 -6.08 -12.51
C THR A 54 23.12 -6.41 -11.06
N HIS A 55 22.18 -6.32 -10.13
CA HIS A 55 22.43 -6.46 -8.71
C HIS A 55 22.02 -7.84 -8.20
N HIS A 56 22.90 -8.49 -7.43
CA HIS A 56 22.56 -9.68 -6.67
C HIS A 56 21.76 -9.28 -5.43
N ALA A 57 20.59 -9.89 -5.23
CA ALA A 57 19.76 -9.67 -4.07
C ALA A 57 20.08 -10.66 -2.95
N MET A 58 19.92 -10.23 -1.71
CA MET A 58 20.06 -11.09 -0.55
C MET A 58 18.78 -11.93 -0.39
N VAL A 59 18.89 -13.23 -0.65
CA VAL A 59 17.79 -14.19 -0.46
C VAL A 59 17.62 -14.46 1.03
N LEU A 60 16.40 -14.26 1.53
CA LEU A 60 16.00 -14.49 2.92
C LEU A 60 15.48 -15.92 3.11
N MET A 61 14.71 -16.38 2.12
CA MET A 61 14.10 -17.70 2.14
C MET A 61 13.88 -18.18 0.71
N SER A 62 14.08 -19.49 0.48
CA SER A 62 13.85 -20.12 -0.82
C SER A 62 13.18 -21.46 -0.63
N ARG A 63 12.11 -21.69 -1.39
CA ARG A 63 11.33 -22.94 -1.49
C ARG A 63 10.95 -23.16 -2.96
N PRO A 64 10.54 -24.38 -3.36
CA PRO A 64 10.22 -24.68 -4.76
C PRO A 64 9.22 -23.72 -5.41
N GLY A 65 8.22 -23.24 -4.67
CA GLY A 65 7.19 -22.32 -5.18
C GLY A 65 7.37 -20.86 -4.76
N ARG A 66 8.40 -20.50 -3.96
CA ARG A 66 8.50 -19.16 -3.38
C ARG A 66 9.93 -18.79 -2.99
N ILE A 67 10.35 -17.57 -3.33
CA ILE A 67 11.56 -16.92 -2.82
C ILE A 67 11.20 -15.59 -2.18
N ALA A 68 11.75 -15.29 -1.00
CA ALA A 68 11.76 -13.97 -0.41
C ALA A 68 13.18 -13.40 -0.44
N PHE A 69 13.30 -12.11 -0.79
CA PHE A 69 14.59 -11.44 -0.88
C PHE A 69 14.49 -9.95 -0.53
N HIS A 70 15.62 -9.35 -0.12
CA HIS A 70 15.71 -7.91 0.04
C HIS A 70 16.14 -7.24 -1.25
N VAL A 71 15.44 -6.16 -1.60
CA VAL A 71 15.81 -5.27 -2.71
C VAL A 71 17.19 -4.66 -2.42
N PRO A 72 18.17 -4.78 -3.34
CA PRO A 72 19.47 -4.14 -3.17
C PRO A 72 19.35 -2.62 -3.03
N GLU A 73 20.19 -2.01 -2.19
CA GLU A 73 20.11 -0.57 -1.85
C GLU A 73 20.27 0.34 -3.07
N SER A 74 21.11 -0.06 -4.02
CA SER A 74 21.40 0.69 -5.25
C SER A 74 20.55 0.26 -6.46
N ALA A 75 19.57 -0.64 -6.25
CA ALA A 75 18.74 -1.13 -7.34
C ALA A 75 17.83 -0.04 -7.91
N THR A 76 17.60 -0.12 -9.20
CA THR A 76 16.62 0.66 -9.94
C THR A 76 15.56 -0.28 -10.52
N THR A 77 14.44 0.26 -10.98
CA THR A 77 13.39 -0.50 -11.65
C THR A 77 13.99 -1.33 -12.79
N ALA A 78 13.86 -2.66 -12.71
CA ALA A 78 14.44 -3.63 -13.64
C ALA A 78 13.66 -4.94 -13.65
N LEU A 79 14.07 -5.86 -14.50
CA LEU A 79 13.63 -7.24 -14.43
C LEU A 79 14.34 -7.96 -13.28
N VAL A 80 13.59 -8.76 -12.54
CA VAL A 80 14.12 -9.73 -11.57
C VAL A 80 14.14 -11.11 -12.21
N GLU A 81 15.23 -11.83 -12.01
CA GLU A 81 15.45 -13.19 -12.49
C GLU A 81 15.93 -14.08 -11.34
N VAL A 82 15.56 -15.36 -11.40
CA VAL A 82 16.10 -16.40 -10.52
C VAL A 82 17.05 -17.26 -11.33
N ARG A 83 18.28 -17.41 -10.85
CA ARG A 83 19.31 -18.25 -11.44
C ARG A 83 19.58 -19.45 -10.55
N THR A 84 19.43 -20.62 -11.11
CA THR A 84 19.72 -21.91 -10.46
C THR A 84 20.77 -22.66 -11.26
N PRO A 85 21.38 -23.71 -10.73
CA PRO A 85 22.24 -24.59 -11.53
C PRO A 85 21.54 -25.25 -12.74
N THR A 86 20.19 -25.28 -12.76
CA THR A 86 19.40 -25.90 -13.84
C THR A 86 18.99 -24.89 -14.92
N GLY A 87 19.14 -23.58 -14.70
CA GLY A 87 18.80 -22.57 -15.69
C GLY A 87 18.49 -21.20 -15.08
N VAL A 88 17.98 -20.31 -15.92
CA VAL A 88 17.58 -18.93 -15.56
C VAL A 88 16.08 -18.80 -15.84
N SER A 89 15.35 -18.20 -14.89
CA SER A 89 13.93 -17.95 -15.06
C SER A 89 13.62 -16.93 -16.16
N ASN A 90 12.34 -16.82 -16.52
CA ASN A 90 11.85 -15.62 -17.18
C ASN A 90 12.13 -14.38 -16.31
N GLY A 91 12.30 -13.22 -16.96
CA GLY A 91 12.39 -11.93 -16.28
C GLY A 91 10.99 -11.43 -15.89
N ALA A 92 10.82 -11.00 -14.63
CA ALA A 92 9.60 -10.38 -14.15
C ALA A 92 9.87 -8.92 -13.71
N GLN A 93 8.95 -8.00 -14.01
CA GLN A 93 9.15 -6.57 -13.71
C GLN A 93 9.00 -6.30 -12.21
N LEU A 94 10.04 -5.71 -11.59
CA LEU A 94 9.95 -5.13 -10.24
C LEU A 94 10.19 -3.62 -10.33
N LYS A 95 9.22 -2.84 -9.87
CA LYS A 95 9.35 -1.38 -9.76
C LYS A 95 10.04 -1.01 -8.47
N ILE A 96 11.10 -0.19 -8.55
CA ILE A 96 11.76 0.33 -7.37
C ILE A 96 11.20 1.71 -7.06
N ALA A 97 10.52 1.80 -5.91
CA ALA A 97 10.00 3.05 -5.40
C ALA A 97 11.16 3.94 -4.92
N ARG A 98 10.98 5.24 -5.05
CA ARG A 98 11.89 6.26 -4.52
C ARG A 98 11.20 7.08 -3.44
N GLU A 99 11.94 7.52 -2.45
CA GLU A 99 11.47 8.53 -1.52
C GLU A 99 11.23 9.84 -2.28
N LEU A 100 10.01 10.34 -2.24
CA LEU A 100 9.65 11.61 -2.87
C LEU A 100 9.78 12.77 -1.91
N SER A 101 9.50 12.56 -0.62
CA SER A 101 9.56 13.61 0.40
C SER A 101 9.78 12.98 1.77
N SER A 102 10.50 13.66 2.64
CA SER A 102 10.75 13.27 4.03
C SER A 102 10.41 14.41 4.99
N GLY A 103 10.44 14.15 6.29
CA GLY A 103 10.14 15.15 7.32
C GLY A 103 8.66 15.54 7.42
N LEU A 104 7.76 14.86 6.72
CA LEU A 104 6.32 14.99 6.86
C LEU A 104 5.87 14.20 8.09
N HIS A 105 5.60 14.87 9.20
CA HIS A 105 5.31 14.22 10.49
C HIS A 105 3.85 14.39 10.90
N PRO A 106 3.25 13.38 11.48
CA PRO A 106 3.01 12.02 11.01
C PRO A 106 1.94 12.01 9.92
N VAL A 107 2.26 11.42 8.80
CA VAL A 107 1.30 11.22 7.69
C VAL A 107 0.51 9.96 7.97
N THR A 108 -0.83 10.04 7.90
CA THR A 108 -1.69 8.88 8.13
C THR A 108 -2.16 8.23 6.84
N SER A 109 -2.76 8.98 5.94
CA SER A 109 -3.31 8.44 4.68
C SER A 109 -3.05 9.43 3.55
N PRO A 110 -2.01 9.23 2.72
CA PRO A 110 -1.80 10.08 1.56
C PRO A 110 -2.88 9.83 0.51
N ALA A 111 -3.32 10.90 -0.16
CA ALA A 111 -4.19 10.81 -1.33
C ALA A 111 -3.44 11.30 -2.58
N VAL A 112 -3.66 10.63 -3.71
CA VAL A 112 -3.02 10.97 -4.99
C VAL A 112 -4.10 11.46 -5.95
N SER A 113 -3.91 12.66 -6.50
CA SER A 113 -4.80 13.20 -7.52
C SER A 113 -4.56 12.53 -8.89
N ARG A 114 -5.51 12.72 -9.81
CA ARG A 114 -5.37 12.24 -11.20
C ARG A 114 -4.15 12.82 -11.95
N SER A 115 -3.63 13.97 -11.50
CA SER A 115 -2.42 14.60 -12.06
C SER A 115 -1.12 14.10 -11.41
N GLY A 116 -1.20 13.13 -10.48
CA GLY A 116 -0.03 12.60 -9.77
C GLY A 116 0.44 13.48 -8.60
N MET A 117 -0.29 14.54 -8.24
CA MET A 117 -0.02 15.31 -7.02
C MET A 117 -0.40 14.50 -5.79
N ILE A 118 0.46 14.45 -4.81
CA ILE A 118 0.25 13.73 -3.54
C ILE A 118 -0.14 14.74 -2.47
N TYR A 119 -1.13 14.40 -1.67
CA TYR A 119 -1.58 15.18 -0.53
C TYR A 119 -1.40 14.37 0.74
N ALA A 120 -0.85 15.00 1.77
CA ALA A 120 -0.56 14.35 3.04
C ALA A 120 -0.99 15.23 4.21
N THR A 121 -1.67 14.64 5.20
CA THR A 121 -2.10 15.36 6.40
C THR A 121 -0.95 15.53 7.40
N ILE A 122 -0.97 16.65 8.12
CA ILE A 122 -0.12 16.88 9.29
C ILE A 122 -1.04 17.00 10.51
N SER A 123 -1.11 15.96 11.32
CA SER A 123 -2.12 15.85 12.38
C SER A 123 -1.75 16.54 13.69
N GLY A 124 -0.49 16.69 14.02
CA GLY A 124 -0.03 17.29 15.27
C GLY A 124 -0.49 16.57 16.55
N GLN A 125 -0.26 17.20 17.71
CA GLN A 125 -0.76 16.72 19.00
C GLN A 125 -2.28 16.89 19.07
N ARG A 126 -2.96 15.99 19.79
CA ARG A 126 -4.42 16.03 19.96
C ARG A 126 -4.88 17.38 20.52
N GLY A 127 -5.85 18.00 19.84
CA GLY A 127 -6.42 19.29 20.23
C GLY A 127 -5.52 20.49 20.01
N LYS A 128 -4.35 20.30 19.37
CA LYS A 128 -3.45 21.40 18.99
C LYS A 128 -3.43 21.57 17.49
N GLN A 129 -3.60 22.83 17.08
CA GLN A 129 -3.51 23.19 15.67
C GLN A 129 -2.06 23.15 15.19
N THR A 130 -1.86 22.66 13.97
CA THR A 130 -0.59 22.73 13.26
C THR A 130 -0.60 23.95 12.32
N PRO A 131 0.56 24.55 12.01
CA PRO A 131 0.63 25.65 11.03
C PRO A 131 0.11 25.25 9.65
N VAL A 132 0.24 23.98 9.29
CA VAL A 132 -0.22 23.38 8.04
C VAL A 132 -1.01 22.12 8.38
N SER A 133 -2.18 21.97 7.80
CA SER A 133 -3.04 20.78 7.98
C SER A 133 -2.82 19.75 6.88
N VAL A 134 -2.59 20.22 5.64
CA VAL A 134 -2.29 19.36 4.50
C VAL A 134 -1.13 19.95 3.70
N VAL A 135 -0.17 19.10 3.38
CA VAL A 135 0.94 19.40 2.45
C VAL A 135 0.62 18.78 1.11
N ARG A 136 0.91 19.50 0.04
CA ARG A 136 0.86 19.01 -1.33
C ARG A 136 2.29 18.75 -1.82
N VAL A 137 2.53 17.52 -2.31
CA VAL A 137 3.83 17.10 -2.84
C VAL A 137 3.68 16.81 -4.34
N SER A 138 4.51 17.47 -5.13
CA SER A 138 4.53 17.27 -6.59
C SER A 138 5.26 15.96 -6.97
N PRO A 139 5.07 15.45 -8.20
CA PRO A 139 5.72 14.20 -8.64
C PRO A 139 7.25 14.25 -8.64
N ASP A 140 7.86 15.43 -8.62
CA ASP A 140 9.31 15.64 -8.46
C ASP A 140 9.75 15.70 -6.99
N GLY A 141 8.82 15.55 -6.03
CA GLY A 141 9.09 15.49 -4.59
C GLY A 141 9.06 16.85 -3.87
N ARG A 142 8.67 17.93 -4.54
CA ARG A 142 8.61 19.26 -3.92
C ARG A 142 7.34 19.38 -3.07
N GLY A 143 7.52 19.48 -1.75
CA GLY A 143 6.44 19.72 -0.78
C GLY A 143 6.11 21.19 -0.62
N THR A 144 4.82 21.54 -0.59
CA THR A 144 4.31 22.89 -0.34
C THR A 144 3.11 22.86 0.61
N PRO A 145 2.97 23.82 1.56
CA PRO A 145 1.73 23.98 2.31
C PRO A 145 0.53 24.11 1.36
N PHE A 146 -0.58 23.48 1.69
CA PHE A 146 -1.78 23.53 0.85
C PHE A 146 -3.02 23.92 1.63
N VAL A 147 -3.32 23.26 2.76
CA VAL A 147 -4.46 23.56 3.63
C VAL A 147 -3.97 23.96 5.01
N THR A 148 -4.60 24.94 5.61
CA THR A 148 -4.37 25.37 7.00
C THR A 148 -5.70 25.36 7.77
N GLY A 149 -5.65 25.45 9.09
CA GLY A 149 -6.84 25.69 9.90
C GLY A 149 -7.68 24.46 10.28
N ILE A 150 -7.43 23.28 9.72
CA ILE A 150 -8.13 22.04 10.13
C ILE A 150 -7.41 21.43 11.32
N LEU A 151 -8.15 21.28 12.43
CA LEU A 151 -7.61 20.74 13.67
C LEU A 151 -7.44 19.22 13.57
N ASN A 152 -6.23 18.74 13.79
CA ASN A 152 -5.90 17.29 13.71
C ASN A 152 -6.43 16.62 12.43
N ALA A 153 -6.10 17.17 11.28
CA ALA A 153 -6.38 16.57 9.98
C ALA A 153 -5.84 15.12 9.92
N THR A 154 -6.63 14.16 9.45
CA THR A 154 -6.30 12.74 9.52
C THR A 154 -6.50 12.03 8.19
N GLY A 155 -7.72 11.72 7.79
CA GLY A 155 -8.02 11.04 6.54
C GLY A 155 -8.06 12.01 5.35
N LEU A 156 -7.69 11.50 4.18
CA LEU A 156 -7.77 12.20 2.90
C LEU A 156 -8.42 11.29 1.87
N ALA A 157 -9.35 11.81 1.09
CA ALA A 157 -9.91 11.11 -0.05
C ALA A 157 -10.25 12.09 -1.18
N PHE A 158 -10.09 11.64 -2.43
CA PHE A 158 -10.65 12.34 -3.59
C PHE A 158 -12.03 11.77 -3.92
N SER A 159 -12.99 12.65 -4.18
CA SER A 159 -14.27 12.24 -4.75
C SER A 159 -14.09 11.78 -6.21
N PRO A 160 -15.09 11.08 -6.79
CA PRO A 160 -15.08 10.74 -8.21
C PRO A 160 -14.98 11.96 -9.14
N GLU A 161 -15.44 13.13 -8.69
CA GLU A 161 -15.36 14.41 -9.42
C GLU A 161 -13.93 15.03 -9.33
N GLY A 162 -13.12 14.61 -8.36
CA GLY A 162 -11.75 15.08 -8.17
C GLY A 162 -11.60 16.15 -7.07
N ASP A 163 -12.62 16.35 -6.23
CA ASP A 163 -12.54 17.22 -5.06
C ASP A 163 -11.83 16.50 -3.91
N LEU A 164 -10.98 17.20 -3.18
CA LEU A 164 -10.30 16.67 -2.02
C LEU A 164 -11.16 16.82 -0.76
N PHE A 165 -11.22 15.77 0.05
CA PHE A 165 -11.89 15.77 1.35
C PHE A 165 -10.92 15.41 2.45
N VAL A 166 -11.08 16.05 3.61
CA VAL A 166 -10.21 15.90 4.79
C VAL A 166 -11.05 15.66 6.02
N THR A 167 -10.73 14.64 6.81
CA THR A 167 -11.34 14.42 8.12
C THR A 167 -10.55 15.11 9.22
N SER A 168 -11.28 15.65 10.23
CA SER A 168 -10.70 16.18 11.47
C SER A 168 -11.06 15.25 12.63
N ARG A 169 -10.06 14.57 13.19
CA ARG A 169 -10.33 13.65 14.32
C ARG A 169 -10.63 14.35 15.64
N ALA A 170 -10.26 15.63 15.78
CA ALA A 170 -10.55 16.38 17.00
C ALA A 170 -11.97 16.95 17.02
N GLU A 171 -12.50 17.27 15.84
CA GLU A 171 -13.80 17.92 15.69
C GLU A 171 -14.89 16.93 15.25
N GLY A 172 -14.50 15.77 14.68
CA GLY A 172 -15.44 14.83 14.08
C GLY A 172 -16.06 15.35 12.79
N ASN A 173 -15.36 16.25 12.11
CA ASN A 173 -15.82 16.92 10.91
C ASN A 173 -15.18 16.35 9.66
N VAL A 174 -15.86 16.53 8.53
CA VAL A 174 -15.34 16.34 7.19
C VAL A 174 -15.36 17.68 6.47
N TYR A 175 -14.24 18.05 5.86
CA TYR A 175 -14.09 19.28 5.08
C TYR A 175 -13.88 18.95 3.60
N ARG A 176 -14.53 19.71 2.72
CA ARG A 176 -14.21 19.75 1.29
C ARG A 176 -13.20 20.84 1.05
N ILE A 177 -12.16 20.54 0.27
CA ILE A 177 -11.07 21.46 -0.04
C ILE A 177 -11.14 21.83 -1.52
N ASP A 178 -11.09 23.11 -1.80
CA ASP A 178 -11.06 23.61 -3.17
C ASP A 178 -9.63 23.63 -3.76
N GLY A 179 -9.53 24.01 -5.04
CA GLY A 179 -8.24 24.08 -5.74
C GLY A 179 -7.24 25.11 -5.18
N ALA A 180 -7.71 26.08 -4.40
CA ALA A 180 -6.88 27.08 -3.72
C ALA A 180 -6.41 26.61 -2.33
N GLY A 181 -6.96 25.52 -1.80
CA GLY A 181 -6.67 24.98 -0.47
C GLY A 181 -7.61 25.52 0.61
N GLU A 182 -8.68 26.21 0.24
CA GLU A 182 -9.69 26.70 1.18
C GLU A 182 -10.63 25.54 1.60
N SER A 183 -10.89 25.48 2.92
CA SER A 183 -11.73 24.42 3.49
C SER A 183 -13.15 24.90 3.73
N THR A 184 -14.12 24.08 3.36
CA THR A 184 -15.54 24.27 3.64
C THR A 184 -16.09 23.06 4.39
N LEU A 185 -16.82 23.27 5.48
CA LEU A 185 -17.47 22.20 6.24
C LEU A 185 -18.44 21.43 5.32
N TYR A 186 -18.20 20.13 5.21
CA TYR A 186 -19.04 19.23 4.40
C TYR A 186 -20.01 18.43 5.25
N SER A 187 -19.52 17.86 6.35
CA SER A 187 -20.32 17.07 7.30
C SER A 187 -19.72 17.14 8.70
N GLU A 188 -20.53 16.89 9.72
CA GLU A 188 -20.13 16.91 11.14
C GLU A 188 -20.71 15.71 11.90
N GLY A 189 -20.24 15.47 13.12
CA GLY A 189 -20.81 14.44 13.99
C GLY A 189 -20.21 13.05 13.79
N MET A 190 -19.05 12.92 13.13
CA MET A 190 -18.36 11.65 12.88
C MET A 190 -17.53 11.16 14.07
N GLY A 191 -17.78 11.62 15.29
CA GLY A 191 -17.02 11.22 16.48
C GLY A 191 -15.53 11.55 16.37
N VAL A 192 -14.66 10.57 16.47
CA VAL A 192 -13.21 10.71 16.23
C VAL A 192 -12.90 10.25 14.81
N ALA A 193 -13.24 11.08 13.83
CA ALA A 193 -13.09 10.78 12.41
C ALA A 193 -11.64 10.45 12.03
N THR A 194 -11.44 9.32 11.35
CA THR A 194 -10.12 8.82 10.96
C THR A 194 -10.01 8.68 9.45
N GLY A 195 -9.85 7.47 8.91
CA GLY A 195 -9.79 7.26 7.47
C GLY A 195 -11.11 7.58 6.76
N CYS A 196 -11.02 7.93 5.49
CA CYS A 196 -12.20 8.13 4.65
C CYS A 196 -11.91 7.67 3.22
N VAL A 197 -12.97 7.28 2.50
CA VAL A 197 -12.89 6.85 1.10
C VAL A 197 -14.23 7.08 0.39
N PHE A 198 -14.20 7.36 -0.90
CA PHE A 198 -15.40 7.42 -1.74
C PHE A 198 -15.60 6.11 -2.52
N ASP A 199 -16.86 5.69 -2.67
CA ASP A 199 -17.23 4.70 -3.67
C ASP A 199 -17.41 5.35 -5.07
N ALA A 200 -17.59 4.54 -6.09
CA ALA A 200 -17.81 5.03 -7.45
C ALA A 200 -19.11 5.81 -7.62
N GLN A 201 -20.08 5.62 -6.73
CA GLN A 201 -21.38 6.35 -6.72
C GLN A 201 -21.26 7.72 -6.05
N GLY A 202 -20.12 8.06 -5.43
CA GLY A 202 -19.88 9.32 -4.75
C GLY A 202 -20.41 9.37 -3.33
N ASN A 203 -20.65 8.23 -2.69
CA ASN A 203 -20.85 8.16 -1.24
C ASN A 203 -19.50 8.19 -0.53
N LEU A 204 -19.41 8.94 0.57
CA LEU A 204 -18.22 9.01 1.40
C LEU A 204 -18.38 8.10 2.62
N PHE A 205 -17.42 7.20 2.81
CA PHE A 205 -17.32 6.40 4.03
C PHE A 205 -16.27 7.01 4.95
N VAL A 206 -16.60 7.10 6.25
CA VAL A 206 -15.72 7.66 7.28
C VAL A 206 -15.65 6.72 8.47
N GLY A 207 -14.45 6.33 8.86
CA GLY A 207 -14.22 5.53 10.06
C GLY A 207 -14.14 6.40 11.32
N ASP A 208 -14.79 5.97 12.40
CA ASP A 208 -14.68 6.55 13.73
C ASP A 208 -14.03 5.55 14.71
N ARG A 209 -13.16 6.03 15.57
CA ARG A 209 -12.45 5.21 16.58
C ARG A 209 -13.36 4.47 17.55
N SER A 210 -14.64 4.85 17.67
CA SER A 210 -15.63 4.07 18.41
C SER A 210 -16.04 2.75 17.74
N GLY A 211 -15.53 2.48 16.54
CA GLY A 211 -15.87 1.31 15.72
C GLY A 211 -16.98 1.58 14.71
N THR A 212 -17.49 2.79 14.62
CA THR A 212 -18.55 3.13 13.67
C THR A 212 -17.95 3.47 12.30
N ILE A 213 -18.48 2.86 11.26
CA ILE A 213 -18.26 3.29 9.88
C ILE A 213 -19.50 4.04 9.43
N PHE A 214 -19.35 5.33 9.19
CA PHE A 214 -20.41 6.18 8.66
C PHE A 214 -20.39 6.16 7.13
N LYS A 215 -21.58 6.22 6.52
CA LYS A 215 -21.79 6.51 5.10
C LYS A 215 -22.49 7.86 4.98
N ILE A 216 -21.93 8.74 4.18
CA ILE A 216 -22.51 10.04 3.82
C ILE A 216 -22.88 9.95 2.35
N ASP A 217 -24.18 10.04 2.02
CA ASP A 217 -24.64 10.00 0.63
C ASP A 217 -24.43 11.36 -0.08
N ARG A 218 -24.76 11.41 -1.36
CA ARG A 218 -24.67 12.64 -2.17
C ARG A 218 -25.58 13.78 -1.67
N ASP A 219 -26.67 13.45 -1.00
CA ASP A 219 -27.58 14.42 -0.38
C ASP A 219 -27.09 14.85 1.02
N ARG A 220 -25.88 14.43 1.42
CA ARG A 220 -25.24 14.64 2.72
C ARG A 220 -26.01 14.04 3.91
N LYS A 221 -26.84 13.02 3.67
CA LYS A 221 -27.45 12.25 4.73
C LYS A 221 -26.43 11.27 5.31
N ILE A 222 -26.38 11.20 6.62
CA ILE A 222 -25.44 10.37 7.37
C ILE A 222 -26.16 9.10 7.80
N PHE A 223 -25.53 7.95 7.58
CA PHE A 223 -26.00 6.64 7.99
C PHE A 223 -24.88 5.93 8.76
N VAL A 224 -25.23 5.11 9.74
CA VAL A 224 -24.34 4.09 10.28
C VAL A 224 -24.34 2.93 9.27
N TYR A 225 -23.19 2.70 8.64
CA TYR A 225 -23.02 1.66 7.63
C TYR A 225 -22.63 0.33 8.25
N ALA A 226 -21.66 0.36 9.18
CA ALA A 226 -21.20 -0.80 9.92
C ALA A 226 -20.76 -0.41 11.33
N THR A 227 -20.71 -1.37 12.23
CA THR A 227 -20.17 -1.21 13.58
C THR A 227 -19.17 -2.32 13.82
N LEU A 228 -17.94 -1.91 14.13
CA LEU A 228 -16.80 -2.77 14.47
C LEU A 228 -16.47 -2.61 15.96
N GLU A 229 -15.48 -3.34 16.45
CA GLU A 229 -14.99 -3.15 17.81
C GLU A 229 -14.30 -1.79 17.97
N PRO A 230 -14.50 -1.06 19.09
CA PRO A 230 -13.81 0.20 19.34
C PRO A 230 -12.29 0.02 19.36
N ASN A 231 -11.55 0.93 18.71
CA ASN A 231 -10.11 0.83 18.60
C ASN A 231 -9.40 2.13 19.02
N VAL A 232 -8.18 1.99 19.55
CA VAL A 232 -7.31 3.12 19.89
C VAL A 232 -6.57 3.66 18.66
N SER A 233 -6.49 2.88 17.59
CA SER A 233 -5.85 3.24 16.32
C SER A 233 -6.86 3.82 15.32
N ALA A 234 -6.36 4.34 14.22
CA ALA A 234 -7.20 4.84 13.14
C ALA A 234 -7.69 3.67 12.26
N TYR A 235 -8.96 3.68 11.89
CA TYR A 235 -9.47 2.84 10.82
C TYR A 235 -9.03 3.42 9.48
N HIS A 236 -8.38 2.61 8.64
CA HIS A 236 -8.11 2.94 7.25
C HIS A 236 -9.14 2.23 6.38
N LEU A 237 -9.58 2.92 5.35
CA LEU A 237 -10.65 2.47 4.47
C LEU A 237 -10.14 2.44 3.03
N ALA A 238 -10.54 1.43 2.29
CA ALA A 238 -10.35 1.33 0.85
C ALA A 238 -11.61 0.75 0.20
N VAL A 239 -11.85 1.11 -1.06
CA VAL A 239 -12.94 0.56 -1.87
C VAL A 239 -12.33 0.00 -3.15
N ASP A 240 -12.75 -1.19 -3.54
CA ASP A 240 -12.31 -1.79 -4.80
C ASP A 240 -13.18 -1.36 -6.00
N THR A 241 -12.91 -1.92 -7.15
CA THR A 241 -13.64 -1.61 -8.39
C THR A 241 -15.06 -2.18 -8.43
N GLU A 242 -15.42 -3.06 -7.50
CA GLU A 242 -16.75 -3.65 -7.33
C GLU A 242 -17.54 -2.98 -6.19
N ASP A 243 -17.01 -1.86 -5.66
CA ASP A 243 -17.55 -1.10 -4.52
C ASP A 243 -17.58 -1.88 -3.19
N ALA A 244 -16.78 -2.93 -3.04
CA ALA A 244 -16.57 -3.57 -1.75
C ALA A 244 -15.69 -2.68 -0.87
N LEU A 245 -16.15 -2.41 0.36
CA LEU A 245 -15.44 -1.62 1.36
C LEU A 245 -14.54 -2.50 2.23
N TYR A 246 -13.26 -2.22 2.22
CA TYR A 246 -12.25 -2.84 3.08
C TYR A 246 -11.90 -1.91 4.23
N VAL A 247 -11.84 -2.44 5.42
CA VAL A 247 -11.53 -1.69 6.64
C VAL A 247 -10.40 -2.40 7.38
N THR A 248 -9.30 -1.68 7.67
CA THR A 248 -8.30 -2.22 8.60
C THR A 248 -8.84 -2.08 10.02
N ASP A 249 -8.89 -3.18 10.74
CA ASP A 249 -9.31 -3.22 12.15
C ASP A 249 -8.13 -3.68 13.02
N PRO A 250 -7.26 -2.75 13.46
CA PRO A 250 -6.13 -3.08 14.31
C PRO A 250 -6.59 -3.35 15.74
N THR A 251 -7.28 -4.45 15.98
CA THR A 251 -7.74 -4.86 17.32
C THR A 251 -6.57 -5.35 18.16
N LEU A 252 -6.73 -5.32 19.49
CA LEU A 252 -5.80 -5.95 20.42
C LEU A 252 -6.02 -7.47 20.51
N SER A 253 -7.03 -8.00 19.83
CA SER A 253 -7.33 -9.42 19.77
C SER A 253 -6.54 -10.09 18.64
N SER A 254 -6.30 -11.40 18.77
CA SER A 254 -5.62 -12.19 17.75
C SER A 254 -6.42 -12.42 16.45
N ASN A 255 -7.61 -11.85 16.35
CA ASN A 255 -8.52 -11.97 15.22
C ASN A 255 -8.64 -10.60 14.53
N ASP A 256 -7.56 -10.17 13.87
CA ASP A 256 -7.61 -8.98 13.03
C ASP A 256 -8.49 -9.26 11.81
N ALA A 257 -9.50 -8.42 11.61
CA ALA A 257 -10.34 -8.47 10.42
C ALA A 257 -9.68 -7.69 9.26
N ILE A 258 -9.73 -8.26 8.10
CA ILE A 258 -9.32 -7.63 6.84
C ILE A 258 -10.57 -7.40 5.99
#